data_faf16b0bb8d9814635f2e580359c2ad7
#
_entry.id   faf16b0bb8d9814635f2e580359c2ad7
#
_cell.length_a   1.000
_cell.length_b   1.000
_cell.length_c   1.000
_cell.angle_alpha   90.00
_cell.angle_beta   90.00
_cell.angle_gamma   90.00
#
_symmetry.space_group_name_H-M   'P 1'
#
loop_
_entity.id
_entity.type
_entity.pdbx_description
1 polymer ?
#
loop_
_entity_poly.entity_id
_entity_poly.type
_entity_poly.pdbx_seq_one_letter_code
_entity_poly.pdbx_strand_id
1 'polypeptide(L)'
;MSRLAWTDPAPLEVERPRLPWWVMLPRKLLLVASPVIAVLVVAMVLVFTARRVRRYPLFLIGTATLAALGVGHSWWAPVTLLTALGVVGGLWAWQYPDSFARTVVRQIRSEWRRAQVYAWRWRRVMLFTELTKRTGQGLHRVHYPHICRVCADGWRDRVSVKLLHGQCADTYATHADKLANSFGARSCRVRVDRPRRIWLDLVHTDPLVEPLAAPYLAEPGTGVDLARVCIGHTEIGRPWMLRLLDRHILVAGVSDAGKSSVMWAVLRALAPWIRCGLVQVFGIDPKGGMELGRAQRLFQKLVCSNGIEAVELLEHVATLTRQRAEVLRKLGTRKWSPASGQPFVLLIVDELADIIAYQPDNALRKRANVALQSILSQGRAPGVCVIGQIQDPRKQIIDFRHLFPIKIAMRLDEPEQVDMVLGEGVRKRGATAHEISEDTPGVAWVKLDGRRDPDRVRAFHSTDADLDELSAYVAAGHNQAPTLLLPTGKGAA
;
A
#
# COMPACT_ATOMS: atom_id res chain seq x y z
N MET A 1 60.58 -23.03 -13.95
CA MET A 1 60.43 -21.64 -14.38
C MET A 1 59.79 -21.60 -15.75
N SER A 2 58.50 -21.43 -15.83
CA SER A 2 57.78 -21.17 -17.09
C SER A 2 56.67 -20.14 -16.76
N ARG A 3 56.83 -18.95 -17.28
CA ARG A 3 55.87 -17.85 -17.17
C ARG A 3 54.67 -18.15 -18.06
N LEU A 4 53.51 -18.33 -17.49
CA LEU A 4 52.24 -18.32 -18.21
C LEU A 4 51.98 -16.85 -18.61
N ALA A 5 52.04 -16.57 -19.90
CA ALA A 5 51.61 -15.32 -20.49
C ALA A 5 50.07 -15.26 -20.47
N TRP A 6 49.52 -14.26 -19.79
CA TRP A 6 48.12 -13.90 -19.92
C TRP A 6 47.94 -13.23 -21.29
N THR A 7 47.20 -13.85 -22.19
CA THR A 7 46.71 -13.20 -23.39
C THR A 7 45.44 -12.40 -23.00
N ASP A 8 45.52 -11.10 -23.15
CA ASP A 8 44.32 -10.22 -23.03
C ASP A 8 43.25 -10.68 -24.00
N PRO A 9 41.97 -10.83 -23.55
CA PRO A 9 40.90 -11.12 -24.47
C PRO A 9 40.71 -9.90 -25.41
N ALA A 10 40.60 -10.17 -26.71
CA ALA A 10 40.37 -9.19 -27.74
C ALA A 10 39.19 -8.29 -27.35
N PRO A 11 39.25 -6.97 -27.57
CA PRO A 11 38.17 -6.05 -27.22
C PRO A 11 36.91 -6.47 -28.00
N LEU A 12 35.83 -6.70 -27.27
CA LEU A 12 34.50 -6.94 -27.86
C LEU A 12 34.15 -5.74 -28.75
N GLU A 13 34.11 -5.92 -30.02
CA GLU A 13 33.56 -4.95 -30.98
C GLU A 13 32.10 -4.74 -30.66
N VAL A 14 31.83 -3.64 -29.96
CA VAL A 14 30.46 -3.16 -29.74
C VAL A 14 29.99 -2.57 -31.05
N GLU A 15 29.25 -3.35 -31.84
CA GLU A 15 28.53 -2.82 -32.99
C GLU A 15 27.66 -1.63 -32.54
N ARG A 16 28.11 -0.41 -32.84
CA ARG A 16 27.30 0.79 -32.62
C ARG A 16 26.06 0.66 -33.51
N PRO A 17 24.85 0.80 -32.93
CA PRO A 17 23.64 0.76 -33.75
C PRO A 17 23.74 1.87 -34.80
N ARG A 18 23.66 1.50 -36.07
CA ARG A 18 23.62 2.48 -37.20
C ARG A 18 22.42 3.38 -36.96
N LEU A 19 22.68 4.64 -36.71
CA LEU A 19 21.62 5.65 -36.60
C LEU A 19 20.86 5.67 -37.94
N PRO A 20 19.51 5.71 -37.92
CA PRO A 20 18.72 5.79 -39.13
C PRO A 20 19.17 7.03 -39.96
N TRP A 21 19.27 6.91 -41.27
CA TRP A 21 19.78 7.91 -42.22
C TRP A 21 19.12 9.29 -42.06
N TRP A 22 17.89 9.37 -41.57
CA TRP A 22 17.15 10.62 -41.36
C TRP A 22 17.67 11.45 -40.15
N VAL A 23 18.50 10.89 -39.27
CA VAL A 23 19.17 11.60 -38.16
C VAL A 23 20.39 12.37 -38.63
N MET A 24 20.89 12.05 -39.83
CA MET A 24 22.07 12.67 -40.41
C MET A 24 21.77 13.81 -41.42
N LEU A 25 20.51 14.18 -41.62
CA LEU A 25 20.15 15.28 -42.47
C LEU A 25 20.58 16.63 -41.86
N PRO A 26 21.37 17.44 -42.60
CA PRO A 26 21.83 18.73 -42.11
C PRO A 26 20.64 19.67 -41.88
N ARG A 27 20.63 20.35 -40.74
CA ARG A 27 19.56 21.27 -40.27
C ARG A 27 19.11 22.33 -41.32
N LYS A 28 19.93 22.58 -42.34
CA LYS A 28 19.63 23.53 -43.45
C LYS A 28 18.64 22.99 -44.49
N LEU A 29 18.39 21.68 -44.57
CA LEU A 29 17.41 21.11 -45.51
C LEU A 29 15.96 21.08 -44.92
N LEU A 30 15.79 21.32 -43.65
CA LEU A 30 14.47 21.40 -43.01
C LEU A 30 13.72 22.72 -43.27
N LEU A 31 14.39 23.76 -43.77
CA LEU A 31 13.80 25.07 -44.00
C LEU A 31 13.20 25.27 -45.42
N VAL A 32 13.39 24.32 -46.34
CA VAL A 32 12.87 24.39 -47.72
C VAL A 32 11.94 23.20 -48.05
N ALA A 33 11.47 22.51 -47.03
CA ALA A 33 10.56 21.39 -47.23
C ALA A 33 9.20 21.91 -47.72
N SER A 34 8.91 21.63 -49.00
CA SER A 34 7.59 21.79 -49.62
C SER A 34 6.48 21.31 -48.70
N PRO A 35 5.32 21.97 -48.62
CA PRO A 35 4.15 21.52 -47.84
C PRO A 35 3.78 20.05 -48.09
N VAL A 36 4.17 19.49 -49.25
CA VAL A 36 4.01 18.07 -49.56
C VAL A 36 4.85 17.17 -48.69
N ILE A 37 6.09 17.55 -48.31
CA ILE A 37 6.93 16.76 -47.40
C ILE A 37 6.39 16.83 -45.96
N ALA A 38 5.88 17.99 -45.54
CA ALA A 38 5.20 18.15 -44.25
C ALA A 38 3.95 17.28 -44.17
N VAL A 39 3.15 17.21 -45.23
CA VAL A 39 1.95 16.33 -45.33
C VAL A 39 2.38 14.87 -45.36
N LEU A 40 3.45 14.48 -46.06
CA LEU A 40 3.97 13.11 -46.04
C LEU A 40 4.55 12.71 -44.69
N VAL A 41 5.24 13.60 -43.99
CA VAL A 41 5.73 13.35 -42.62
C VAL A 41 4.57 13.23 -41.64
N VAL A 42 3.57 14.10 -41.74
CA VAL A 42 2.34 14.01 -40.95
C VAL A 42 1.56 12.73 -41.27
N ALA A 43 1.43 12.37 -42.56
CA ALA A 43 0.80 11.12 -42.97
C ALA A 43 1.58 9.88 -42.50
N MET A 44 2.91 9.92 -42.55
CA MET A 44 3.76 8.84 -42.04
C MET A 44 3.72 8.71 -40.52
N VAL A 45 3.70 9.85 -39.82
CA VAL A 45 3.44 9.89 -38.35
C VAL A 45 2.03 9.42 -38.05
N LEU A 46 1.02 9.77 -38.82
CA LEU A 46 -0.36 9.31 -38.70
C LEU A 46 -0.50 7.81 -38.99
N VAL A 47 0.19 7.27 -40.01
CA VAL A 47 0.19 5.83 -40.31
C VAL A 47 0.96 5.04 -39.25
N PHE A 48 2.05 5.57 -38.71
CA PHE A 48 2.82 4.94 -37.65
C PHE A 48 2.07 5.02 -36.31
N THR A 49 1.35 6.10 -36.06
CA THR A 49 0.46 6.25 -34.93
C THR A 49 -0.85 5.47 -35.11
N ALA A 50 -1.41 5.34 -36.32
CA ALA A 50 -2.67 4.65 -36.59
C ALA A 50 -2.64 3.17 -36.20
N ARG A 51 -1.52 2.45 -36.35
CA ARG A 51 -1.35 1.08 -35.84
C ARG A 51 -1.35 1.01 -34.30
N ARG A 52 -0.97 2.11 -33.59
CA ARG A 52 -1.02 2.24 -32.13
C ARG A 52 -2.36 2.82 -31.65
N VAL A 53 -3.02 3.63 -32.44
CA VAL A 53 -4.15 4.50 -32.12
C VAL A 53 -5.50 3.76 -32.14
N ARG A 54 -5.57 2.53 -32.61
CA ARG A 54 -6.78 1.67 -32.45
C ARG A 54 -7.27 1.58 -30.99
N ARG A 55 -6.47 2.08 -30.03
CA ARG A 55 -6.82 2.15 -28.59
C ARG A 55 -7.32 3.52 -28.11
N TYR A 56 -7.25 4.57 -28.96
CA TYR A 56 -7.60 5.94 -28.57
C TYR A 56 -8.48 6.60 -29.64
N PRO A 57 -9.77 6.19 -29.75
CA PRO A 57 -10.65 6.71 -30.78
C PRO A 57 -10.80 8.24 -30.72
N LEU A 58 -10.76 8.84 -29.53
CA LEU A 58 -10.82 10.29 -29.34
C LEU A 58 -9.60 11.03 -29.92
N PHE A 59 -8.42 10.43 -29.88
CA PHE A 59 -7.22 11.02 -30.50
C PHE A 59 -7.29 10.96 -32.03
N LEU A 60 -7.83 9.87 -32.60
CA LEU A 60 -8.07 9.76 -34.06
C LEU A 60 -9.10 10.76 -34.52
N ILE A 61 -10.20 10.88 -33.79
CA ILE A 61 -11.26 11.86 -34.09
C ILE A 61 -10.65 13.28 -34.04
N GLY A 62 -9.89 13.61 -32.99
CA GLY A 62 -9.25 14.90 -32.82
C GLY A 62 -8.25 15.23 -33.95
N THR A 63 -7.38 14.28 -34.34
CA THR A 63 -6.42 14.47 -35.43
C THR A 63 -7.10 14.53 -36.80
N ALA A 64 -8.13 13.74 -37.05
CA ALA A 64 -8.93 13.79 -38.26
C ALA A 64 -9.70 15.13 -38.38
N THR A 65 -10.26 15.61 -37.27
CA THR A 65 -10.95 16.91 -37.21
C THR A 65 -9.98 18.06 -37.48
N LEU A 66 -8.76 18.03 -36.90
CA LEU A 66 -7.72 19.02 -37.15
C LEU A 66 -7.27 19.04 -38.62
N ALA A 67 -7.09 17.85 -39.21
CA ALA A 67 -6.73 17.71 -40.62
C ALA A 67 -7.86 18.21 -41.55
N ALA A 68 -9.11 17.86 -41.28
CA ALA A 68 -10.28 18.28 -42.04
C ALA A 68 -10.49 19.80 -41.99
N LEU A 69 -10.29 20.43 -40.82
CA LEU A 69 -10.35 21.89 -40.64
C LEU A 69 -9.23 22.61 -41.40
N GLY A 70 -8.02 22.04 -41.43
CA GLY A 70 -6.87 22.59 -42.14
C GLY A 70 -7.02 22.55 -43.67
N VAL A 71 -7.65 21.49 -44.21
CA VAL A 71 -7.87 21.31 -45.64
C VAL A 71 -9.10 22.09 -46.16
N GLY A 72 -10.14 22.20 -45.30
CA GLY A 72 -11.46 22.71 -45.74
C GLY A 72 -11.68 24.23 -45.55
N HIS A 73 -10.98 24.88 -44.58
CA HIS A 73 -11.32 26.25 -44.19
C HIS A 73 -10.15 27.25 -44.24
N SER A 74 -9.08 26.95 -43.56
CA SER A 74 -7.88 27.77 -43.50
C SER A 74 -6.80 27.11 -42.65
N TRP A 75 -5.54 27.32 -42.97
CA TRP A 75 -4.40 26.83 -42.19
C TRP A 75 -4.35 27.38 -40.75
N TRP A 76 -5.05 28.48 -40.44
CA TRP A 76 -5.20 29.05 -39.09
C TRP A 76 -6.15 28.23 -38.19
N ALA A 77 -7.11 27.52 -38.76
CA ALA A 77 -8.10 26.78 -38.01
C ALA A 77 -7.48 25.68 -37.08
N PRO A 78 -6.52 24.86 -37.53
CA PRO A 78 -5.85 23.92 -36.63
C PRO A 78 -4.98 24.63 -35.56
N VAL A 79 -4.40 25.78 -35.85
CA VAL A 79 -3.60 26.58 -34.90
C VAL A 79 -4.50 27.13 -33.79
N THR A 80 -5.64 27.73 -34.14
CA THR A 80 -6.59 28.26 -33.16
C THR A 80 -7.16 27.16 -32.26
N LEU A 81 -7.46 25.96 -32.80
CA LEU A 81 -7.94 24.83 -32.02
C LEU A 81 -6.87 24.30 -31.08
N LEU A 82 -5.62 24.17 -31.53
CA LEU A 82 -4.51 23.74 -30.68
C LEU A 82 -4.25 24.73 -29.53
N THR A 83 -4.33 26.05 -29.84
CA THR A 83 -4.18 27.10 -28.84
C THR A 83 -5.31 27.04 -27.82
N ALA A 84 -6.56 26.88 -28.26
CA ALA A 84 -7.71 26.73 -27.37
C ALA A 84 -7.59 25.50 -26.47
N LEU A 85 -7.17 24.34 -27.03
CA LEU A 85 -6.90 23.14 -26.23
C LEU A 85 -5.76 23.34 -25.23
N GLY A 86 -4.72 24.09 -25.62
CA GLY A 86 -3.62 24.47 -24.73
C GLY A 86 -4.08 25.35 -23.58
N VAL A 87 -4.93 26.34 -23.85
CA VAL A 87 -5.52 27.22 -22.83
C VAL A 87 -6.42 26.42 -21.88
N VAL A 88 -7.32 25.59 -22.41
CA VAL A 88 -8.20 24.73 -21.58
C VAL A 88 -7.38 23.76 -20.73
N GLY A 89 -6.34 23.15 -21.33
CA GLY A 89 -5.42 22.27 -20.59
C GLY A 89 -4.64 23.00 -19.50
N GLY A 90 -4.19 24.24 -19.79
CA GLY A 90 -3.51 25.12 -18.82
C GLY A 90 -4.42 25.53 -17.67
N LEU A 91 -5.65 25.94 -17.96
CA LEU A 91 -6.65 26.26 -16.95
C LEU A 91 -6.99 25.04 -16.08
N TRP A 92 -7.13 23.86 -16.71
CA TRP A 92 -7.35 22.62 -15.97
C TRP A 92 -6.16 22.28 -15.05
N ALA A 93 -4.93 22.42 -15.55
CA ALA A 93 -3.72 22.20 -14.75
C ALA A 93 -3.61 23.19 -13.58
N TRP A 94 -4.04 24.43 -13.75
CA TRP A 94 -4.02 25.47 -12.72
C TRP A 94 -5.11 25.24 -11.67
N GLN A 95 -6.35 24.99 -12.10
CA GLN A 95 -7.49 24.88 -11.20
C GLN A 95 -7.59 23.51 -10.51
N TYR A 96 -7.18 22.43 -11.18
CA TYR A 96 -7.26 21.05 -10.68
C TYR A 96 -5.94 20.29 -10.94
N PRO A 97 -4.81 20.70 -10.30
CA PRO A 97 -3.48 20.14 -10.58
C PRO A 97 -3.41 18.62 -10.38
N ASP A 98 -4.04 18.09 -9.34
CA ASP A 98 -4.05 16.65 -9.06
C ASP A 98 -4.80 15.84 -10.11
N SER A 99 -5.91 16.36 -10.62
CA SER A 99 -6.69 15.71 -11.66
C SER A 99 -5.92 15.68 -12.99
N PHE A 100 -5.31 16.81 -13.34
CA PHE A 100 -4.48 16.94 -14.54
C PHE A 100 -3.25 16.01 -14.46
N ALA A 101 -2.56 16.01 -13.34
CA ALA A 101 -1.40 15.15 -13.13
C ALA A 101 -1.76 13.66 -13.24
N ARG A 102 -2.87 13.24 -12.62
CA ARG A 102 -3.33 11.85 -12.68
C ARG A 102 -3.77 11.40 -14.07
N THR A 103 -4.31 12.31 -14.87
CA THR A 103 -4.89 11.96 -16.18
C THR A 103 -3.90 12.19 -17.32
N VAL A 104 -3.37 13.40 -17.44
CA VAL A 104 -2.54 13.81 -18.59
C VAL A 104 -1.07 13.49 -18.36
N VAL A 105 -0.49 14.01 -17.26
CA VAL A 105 0.96 13.86 -17.00
C VAL A 105 1.34 12.39 -16.84
N ARG A 106 0.53 11.63 -16.11
CA ARG A 106 0.75 10.18 -15.93
C ARG A 106 0.69 9.42 -17.26
N GLN A 107 -0.23 9.77 -18.15
CA GLN A 107 -0.36 9.11 -19.46
C GLN A 107 0.82 9.43 -20.37
N ILE A 108 1.19 10.72 -20.47
CA ILE A 108 2.36 11.16 -21.25
C ILE A 108 3.64 10.47 -20.74
N ARG A 109 3.86 10.48 -19.42
CA ARG A 109 5.01 9.82 -18.80
C ARG A 109 5.02 8.31 -19.08
N SER A 110 3.86 7.67 -19.03
CA SER A 110 3.73 6.23 -19.29
C SER A 110 4.09 5.86 -20.73
N GLU A 111 3.61 6.61 -21.71
CA GLU A 111 3.94 6.38 -23.13
C GLU A 111 5.40 6.74 -23.43
N TRP A 112 5.92 7.81 -22.83
CA TRP A 112 7.34 8.17 -22.95
C TRP A 112 8.25 7.07 -22.39
N ARG A 113 7.98 6.62 -21.17
CA ARG A 113 8.73 5.51 -20.54
C ARG A 113 8.64 4.23 -21.37
N ARG A 114 7.46 3.94 -21.89
CA ARG A 114 7.26 2.79 -22.77
C ARG A 114 8.12 2.86 -24.02
N ALA A 115 8.19 4.04 -24.67
CA ALA A 115 8.94 4.24 -25.90
C ALA A 115 10.46 4.29 -25.64
N GLN A 116 10.91 5.08 -24.66
CA GLN A 116 12.33 5.37 -24.45
C GLN A 116 13.05 4.29 -23.61
N VAL A 117 12.39 3.72 -22.61
CA VAL A 117 13.02 2.77 -21.71
C VAL A 117 12.73 1.32 -22.13
N TYR A 118 11.44 0.99 -22.23
CA TYR A 118 11.03 -0.41 -22.38
C TYR A 118 11.14 -0.91 -23.83
N ALA A 119 10.82 -0.10 -24.85
CA ALA A 119 10.87 -0.55 -26.23
C ALA A 119 12.30 -0.92 -26.66
N TRP A 120 13.30 -0.19 -26.19
CA TRP A 120 14.70 -0.39 -26.56
C TRP A 120 15.43 -1.45 -25.72
N ARG A 121 15.17 -1.47 -24.41
CA ARG A 121 15.88 -2.34 -23.48
C ARG A 121 15.22 -3.70 -23.27
N TRP A 122 13.89 -3.79 -23.49
CA TRP A 122 13.10 -4.97 -23.14
C TRP A 122 13.65 -6.28 -23.69
N ARG A 123 13.87 -6.34 -25.01
CA ARG A 123 14.36 -7.58 -25.63
C ARG A 123 15.71 -7.99 -25.08
N ARG A 124 16.62 -7.03 -24.90
CA ARG A 124 17.96 -7.27 -24.35
C ARG A 124 17.89 -7.76 -22.91
N VAL A 125 17.12 -7.09 -22.07
CA VAL A 125 16.95 -7.49 -20.67
C VAL A 125 16.33 -8.88 -20.58
N MET A 126 15.25 -9.17 -21.32
CA MET A 126 14.62 -10.51 -21.30
C MET A 126 15.56 -11.61 -21.76
N LEU A 127 16.50 -11.32 -22.66
CA LEU A 127 17.51 -12.27 -23.11
C LEU A 127 18.53 -12.57 -22.00
N PHE A 128 19.09 -11.51 -21.38
CA PHE A 128 20.10 -11.65 -20.33
C PHE A 128 19.54 -12.18 -19.00
N THR A 129 18.25 -12.01 -18.75
CA THR A 129 17.58 -12.57 -17.58
C THR A 129 17.00 -13.96 -17.84
N GLU A 130 17.28 -14.56 -19.02
CA GLU A 130 16.79 -15.89 -19.39
C GLU A 130 15.27 -16.06 -19.41
N LEU A 131 14.54 -14.95 -19.49
CA LEU A 131 13.07 -14.92 -19.56
C LEU A 131 12.54 -15.08 -20.99
N THR A 132 13.35 -15.57 -21.90
CA THR A 132 13.01 -15.90 -23.30
C THR A 132 12.80 -17.39 -23.47
N LYS A 133 12.14 -17.77 -24.55
CA LYS A 133 12.04 -19.19 -24.99
C LYS A 133 12.63 -19.33 -26.39
N ARG A 134 13.44 -20.34 -26.60
CA ARG A 134 13.98 -20.69 -27.90
C ARG A 134 13.22 -21.91 -28.46
N THR A 135 12.86 -21.86 -29.74
CA THR A 135 12.13 -22.94 -30.41
C THR A 135 12.80 -23.23 -31.77
N GLY A 136 12.95 -24.50 -32.10
CA GLY A 136 13.47 -24.96 -33.38
C GLY A 136 14.85 -25.64 -33.27
N GLN A 137 15.09 -26.67 -34.12
CA GLN A 137 16.39 -27.27 -34.36
C GLN A 137 17.01 -26.49 -35.55
N GLY A 138 18.17 -25.87 -35.36
CA GLY A 138 18.84 -25.06 -36.39
C GLY A 138 18.72 -23.56 -36.18
N LEU A 139 17.94 -22.86 -36.98
CA LEU A 139 17.68 -21.42 -36.77
C LEU A 139 16.78 -21.20 -35.57
N HIS A 140 17.34 -20.90 -34.42
CA HIS A 140 16.59 -20.70 -33.18
C HIS A 140 15.74 -19.43 -33.25
N ARG A 141 14.40 -19.56 -33.24
CA ARG A 141 13.51 -18.45 -33.02
C ARG A 141 13.43 -18.13 -31.53
N VAL A 142 13.84 -16.92 -31.15
CA VAL A 142 13.76 -16.45 -29.77
C VAL A 142 12.42 -15.74 -29.58
N HIS A 143 11.63 -16.25 -28.66
CA HIS A 143 10.34 -15.66 -28.27
C HIS A 143 10.53 -14.79 -27.03
N TYR A 144 10.01 -13.56 -27.10
CA TYR A 144 10.07 -12.59 -26.02
C TYR A 144 8.69 -12.39 -25.38
N PRO A 145 8.60 -12.25 -24.06
CA PRO A 145 7.37 -11.86 -23.40
C PRO A 145 6.94 -10.48 -23.89
N HIS A 146 5.63 -10.29 -24.10
CA HIS A 146 5.10 -9.09 -24.71
C HIS A 146 4.63 -8.07 -23.65
N ILE A 147 5.08 -6.81 -23.77
CA ILE A 147 4.58 -5.71 -22.97
C ILE A 147 3.19 -5.32 -23.47
N CYS A 148 2.19 -5.47 -22.61
CA CYS A 148 0.81 -5.09 -22.90
C CYS A 148 0.56 -3.60 -22.58
N ARG A 149 1.03 -3.14 -21.42
CA ARG A 149 0.81 -1.79 -20.90
C ARG A 149 1.95 -1.36 -19.99
N VAL A 150 2.26 -0.08 -19.99
CA VAL A 150 3.15 0.58 -19.04
C VAL A 150 2.35 1.69 -18.36
N CYS A 151 2.46 1.79 -17.03
CA CYS A 151 1.88 2.86 -16.23
C CYS A 151 2.97 3.41 -15.32
N ALA A 152 3.38 4.67 -15.52
CA ALA A 152 4.42 5.33 -14.74
C ALA A 152 3.78 6.30 -13.75
N ASP A 153 3.87 5.96 -12.44
CA ASP A 153 3.28 6.75 -11.35
C ASP A 153 4.29 7.79 -10.77
N GLY A 154 5.48 7.90 -11.36
CA GLY A 154 6.56 8.78 -10.88
C GLY A 154 7.55 8.04 -9.98
N TRP A 155 7.10 7.43 -8.92
CA TRP A 155 7.91 6.66 -7.99
C TRP A 155 8.10 5.20 -8.43
N ARG A 156 7.20 4.68 -9.30
CA ARG A 156 7.29 3.32 -9.89
C ARG A 156 6.79 3.28 -11.32
N ASP A 157 7.27 2.28 -12.05
CA ASP A 157 6.71 1.86 -13.34
C ASP A 157 6.02 0.51 -13.18
N ARG A 158 4.75 0.44 -13.56
CA ARG A 158 4.03 -0.82 -13.66
C ARG A 158 3.99 -1.30 -15.09
N VAL A 159 4.60 -2.44 -15.35
CA VAL A 159 4.69 -3.05 -16.68
C VAL A 159 3.84 -4.30 -16.73
N SER A 160 2.76 -4.29 -17.50
CA SER A 160 1.93 -5.48 -17.73
C SER A 160 2.56 -6.34 -18.81
N VAL A 161 2.86 -7.58 -18.46
CA VAL A 161 3.57 -8.55 -19.30
C VAL A 161 2.67 -9.74 -19.60
N LYS A 162 2.60 -10.13 -20.88
CA LYS A 162 1.98 -11.38 -21.32
C LYS A 162 3.05 -12.48 -21.31
N LEU A 163 2.85 -13.48 -20.46
CA LEU A 163 3.76 -14.62 -20.29
C LEU A 163 3.81 -15.50 -21.54
N LEU A 164 4.97 -16.05 -21.82
CA LEU A 164 5.15 -17.11 -22.82
C LEU A 164 4.58 -18.44 -22.28
N HIS A 165 4.33 -19.38 -23.19
CA HIS A 165 3.92 -20.73 -22.80
C HIS A 165 4.99 -21.40 -21.91
N GLY A 166 4.55 -22.00 -20.81
CA GLY A 166 5.43 -22.63 -19.83
C GLY A 166 6.17 -21.66 -18.88
N GLN A 167 5.76 -20.38 -18.84
CA GLN A 167 6.21 -19.43 -17.82
C GLN A 167 5.10 -19.18 -16.80
N CYS A 168 5.48 -18.95 -15.55
CA CYS A 168 4.61 -18.58 -14.45
C CYS A 168 5.12 -17.29 -13.75
N ALA A 169 4.37 -16.78 -12.80
CA ALA A 169 4.76 -15.59 -12.04
C ALA A 169 6.04 -15.84 -11.21
N ASP A 170 6.20 -17.05 -10.67
CA ASP A 170 7.36 -17.43 -9.87
C ASP A 170 8.67 -17.37 -10.70
N THR A 171 8.62 -17.67 -12.00
CA THR A 171 9.77 -17.50 -12.90
C THR A 171 10.27 -16.06 -12.93
N TYR A 172 9.36 -15.09 -12.88
CA TYR A 172 9.72 -13.67 -12.85
C TYR A 172 10.12 -13.20 -11.45
N ALA A 173 9.50 -13.76 -10.42
CA ALA A 173 9.84 -13.43 -9.03
C ALA A 173 11.27 -13.84 -8.69
N THR A 174 11.73 -15.01 -9.16
CA THR A 174 13.13 -15.46 -9.00
C THR A 174 14.14 -14.51 -9.66
N HIS A 175 13.73 -13.79 -10.72
CA HIS A 175 14.59 -12.86 -11.45
C HIS A 175 14.28 -11.38 -11.11
N ALA A 176 13.53 -11.11 -10.04
CA ALA A 176 13.07 -9.77 -9.70
C ALA A 176 14.24 -8.77 -9.52
N ASP A 177 15.29 -9.17 -8.81
CA ASP A 177 16.47 -8.32 -8.58
C ASP A 177 17.23 -8.02 -9.87
N LYS A 178 17.39 -9.02 -10.74
CA LYS A 178 18.01 -8.83 -12.06
C LYS A 178 17.20 -7.85 -12.92
N LEU A 179 15.86 -7.93 -12.86
CA LEU A 179 14.96 -7.03 -13.56
C LEU A 179 15.05 -5.61 -12.98
N ALA A 180 15.05 -5.46 -11.66
CA ALA A 180 15.18 -4.17 -10.99
C ALA A 180 16.47 -3.47 -11.42
N ASN A 181 17.60 -4.13 -11.27
CA ASN A 181 18.92 -3.62 -11.65
C ASN A 181 18.99 -3.25 -13.15
N SER A 182 18.47 -4.11 -14.03
CA SER A 182 18.50 -3.88 -15.48
C SER A 182 17.69 -2.65 -15.92
N PHE A 183 16.63 -2.29 -15.20
CA PHE A 183 15.81 -1.12 -15.48
C PHE A 183 16.13 0.08 -14.59
N GLY A 184 17.15 -0.01 -13.71
CA GLY A 184 17.54 1.05 -12.79
C GLY A 184 16.48 1.34 -11.73
N ALA A 185 15.78 0.30 -11.29
CA ALA A 185 14.83 0.34 -10.20
C ALA A 185 15.48 -0.17 -8.89
N ARG A 186 15.01 0.33 -7.76
CA ARG A 186 15.44 -0.13 -6.42
C ARG A 186 14.97 -1.57 -6.14
N SER A 187 13.75 -1.89 -6.58
CA SER A 187 13.17 -3.23 -6.43
C SER A 187 12.16 -3.52 -7.54
N CYS A 188 11.89 -4.80 -7.79
CA CYS A 188 10.87 -5.27 -8.71
C CYS A 188 9.93 -6.22 -7.97
N ARG A 189 8.63 -5.92 -7.97
CA ARG A 189 7.61 -6.78 -7.38
C ARG A 189 6.77 -7.40 -8.49
N VAL A 190 6.51 -8.71 -8.38
CA VAL A 190 5.72 -9.46 -9.35
C VAL A 190 4.33 -9.69 -8.79
N ARG A 191 3.29 -9.27 -9.53
CA ARG A 191 1.89 -9.48 -9.16
C ARG A 191 1.15 -10.20 -10.26
N VAL A 192 0.34 -11.18 -9.92
CA VAL A 192 -0.52 -11.89 -10.89
C VAL A 192 -1.75 -11.03 -11.18
N ASP A 193 -1.97 -10.67 -12.44
CA ASP A 193 -3.17 -9.94 -12.90
C ASP A 193 -4.31 -10.93 -13.23
N ARG A 194 -4.01 -11.85 -14.15
CA ARG A 194 -4.93 -12.89 -14.63
C ARG A 194 -4.12 -14.01 -15.29
N PRO A 195 -4.72 -15.14 -15.65
CA PRO A 195 -4.01 -16.21 -16.35
C PRO A 195 -3.18 -15.67 -17.52
N ARG A 196 -1.90 -16.08 -17.56
CA ARG A 196 -0.91 -15.65 -18.56
C ARG A 196 -0.56 -14.16 -18.57
N ARG A 197 -0.90 -13.39 -17.52
CA ARG A 197 -0.54 -11.98 -17.42
C ARG A 197 -0.11 -11.61 -16.01
N ILE A 198 1.01 -10.92 -15.93
CA ILE A 198 1.55 -10.39 -14.67
C ILE A 198 1.74 -8.88 -14.78
N TRP A 199 1.85 -8.23 -13.63
CA TRP A 199 2.40 -6.90 -13.47
C TRP A 199 3.78 -6.99 -12.84
N LEU A 200 4.73 -6.29 -13.43
CA LEU A 200 6.03 -6.00 -12.82
C LEU A 200 5.95 -4.56 -12.29
N ASP A 201 6.03 -4.41 -10.98
CA ASP A 201 6.09 -3.10 -10.31
C ASP A 201 7.57 -2.78 -10.07
N LEU A 202 8.17 -1.97 -10.95
CA LEU A 202 9.56 -1.50 -10.87
C LEU A 202 9.57 -0.22 -10.04
N VAL A 203 9.98 -0.32 -8.79
CA VAL A 203 10.01 0.78 -7.81
C VAL A 203 11.32 1.54 -7.93
N HIS A 204 11.27 2.83 -8.25
CA HIS A 204 12.44 3.71 -8.37
C HIS A 204 12.73 4.47 -7.07
N THR A 205 11.67 5.00 -6.45
CA THR A 205 11.75 5.71 -5.16
C THR A 205 10.68 5.16 -4.23
N ASP A 206 10.98 5.14 -2.94
CA ASP A 206 10.00 4.69 -1.94
C ASP A 206 9.18 5.90 -1.45
N PRO A 207 7.86 5.96 -1.74
CA PRO A 207 7.02 7.08 -1.32
C PRO A 207 6.72 7.08 0.20
N LEU A 208 7.10 6.02 0.91
CA LEU A 208 6.88 5.88 2.35
C LEU A 208 8.17 6.06 3.17
N VAL A 209 9.21 6.70 2.64
CA VAL A 209 10.45 6.96 3.38
C VAL A 209 10.25 8.02 4.45
N GLU A 210 9.54 9.11 4.12
CA GLU A 210 9.32 10.21 5.04
C GLU A 210 8.27 9.87 6.10
N PRO A 211 8.52 10.13 7.39
CA PRO A 211 7.54 9.97 8.45
C PRO A 211 6.26 10.78 8.15
N LEU A 212 5.12 10.16 8.38
CA LEU A 212 3.84 10.84 8.27
C LEU A 212 3.50 11.48 9.61
N ALA A 213 3.44 12.81 9.67
CA ALA A 213 3.06 13.52 10.88
C ALA A 213 1.63 13.12 11.34
N ALA A 214 1.43 13.04 12.65
CA ALA A 214 0.11 12.80 13.22
C ALA A 214 -0.87 13.92 12.81
N PRO A 215 -2.11 13.59 12.43
CA PRO A 215 -3.10 14.61 12.11
C PRO A 215 -3.50 15.39 13.36
N TYR A 216 -4.00 16.61 13.18
CA TYR A 216 -4.58 17.37 14.27
C TYR A 216 -5.71 16.62 14.94
N LEU A 217 -5.88 16.81 16.24
CA LEU A 217 -7.01 16.25 16.98
C LEU A 217 -8.32 16.88 16.47
N ALA A 218 -9.29 16.02 16.20
CA ALA A 218 -10.59 16.48 15.76
C ALA A 218 -11.33 17.21 16.92
N GLU A 219 -12.22 18.11 16.56
CA GLU A 219 -13.04 18.85 17.55
C GLU A 219 -13.85 17.89 18.44
N PRO A 220 -14.05 18.25 19.72
CA PRO A 220 -14.89 17.46 20.61
C PRO A 220 -16.30 17.28 20.03
N GLY A 221 -16.83 16.06 20.10
CA GLY A 221 -18.14 15.73 19.52
C GLY A 221 -18.11 15.35 18.03
N THR A 222 -16.94 15.41 17.37
CA THR A 222 -16.81 14.92 16.01
C THR A 222 -17.15 13.43 15.95
N GLY A 223 -18.02 13.04 15.02
CA GLY A 223 -18.36 11.63 14.77
C GLY A 223 -17.17 10.82 14.27
N VAL A 224 -16.98 9.64 14.84
CA VAL A 224 -15.94 8.70 14.40
C VAL A 224 -16.58 7.49 13.70
N ASP A 225 -16.12 7.17 12.50
CA ASP A 225 -16.55 5.97 11.80
C ASP A 225 -15.60 4.80 12.15
N LEU A 226 -16.01 3.93 13.07
CA LEU A 226 -15.23 2.75 13.47
C LEU A 226 -15.02 1.73 12.32
N ALA A 227 -15.76 1.84 11.24
CA ALA A 227 -15.55 1.01 10.05
C ALA A 227 -14.46 1.59 9.13
N ARG A 228 -14.06 2.86 9.31
CA ARG A 228 -13.13 3.57 8.42
C ARG A 228 -12.24 4.57 9.18
N VAL A 229 -11.46 4.08 10.11
CA VAL A 229 -10.52 4.90 10.90
C VAL A 229 -9.27 5.15 10.08
N CYS A 230 -8.96 6.41 9.78
CA CYS A 230 -7.74 6.79 9.06
C CYS A 230 -6.54 6.78 10.01
N ILE A 231 -5.56 5.91 9.76
CA ILE A 231 -4.36 5.74 10.62
C ILE A 231 -3.04 5.96 9.88
N GLY A 232 -3.07 6.38 8.61
CA GLY A 232 -1.88 6.56 7.81
C GLY A 232 -2.18 6.67 6.32
N HIS A 233 -1.17 6.41 5.49
CA HIS A 233 -1.31 6.39 4.05
C HIS A 233 -0.77 5.11 3.42
N THR A 234 -1.32 4.77 2.26
CA THR A 234 -0.82 3.70 1.41
C THR A 234 0.33 4.22 0.54
N GLU A 235 1.14 3.31 -0.05
CA GLU A 235 2.23 3.65 -0.98
C GLU A 235 1.77 4.44 -2.23
N ILE A 236 0.47 4.49 -2.50
CA ILE A 236 -0.10 5.27 -3.61
C ILE A 236 -0.73 6.59 -3.16
N GLY A 237 -0.42 7.04 -1.94
CA GLY A 237 -0.89 8.30 -1.36
C GLY A 237 -2.37 8.31 -0.97
N ARG A 238 -3.04 7.16 -0.90
CA ARG A 238 -4.42 7.08 -0.41
C ARG A 238 -4.43 6.91 1.10
N PRO A 239 -5.44 7.45 1.80
CA PRO A 239 -5.60 7.21 3.22
C PRO A 239 -5.65 5.70 3.54
N TRP A 240 -4.91 5.28 4.57
CA TRP A 240 -5.01 3.94 5.11
C TRP A 240 -6.15 3.87 6.11
N MET A 241 -7.27 3.30 5.66
CA MET A 241 -8.47 3.12 6.47
C MET A 241 -8.43 1.77 7.17
N LEU A 242 -8.41 1.78 8.49
CA LEU A 242 -8.48 0.60 9.34
C LEU A 242 -9.91 0.42 9.85
N ARG A 243 -10.41 -0.80 9.82
CA ARG A 243 -11.72 -1.15 10.35
C ARG A 243 -11.57 -1.74 11.75
N LEU A 244 -12.11 -1.05 12.76
CA LEU A 244 -12.16 -1.54 14.15
C LEU A 244 -13.47 -2.28 14.43
N LEU A 245 -14.57 -1.82 13.82
CA LEU A 245 -15.89 -2.42 14.01
C LEU A 245 -15.90 -3.87 13.52
N ASP A 246 -16.34 -4.79 14.39
CA ASP A 246 -16.41 -6.25 14.13
C ASP A 246 -15.05 -6.89 13.78
N ARG A 247 -13.91 -6.32 14.20
CA ARG A 247 -12.57 -6.85 13.88
C ARG A 247 -11.65 -6.85 15.10
N HIS A 248 -10.69 -7.76 15.07
CA HIS A 248 -9.51 -7.75 15.92
C HIS A 248 -8.29 -7.58 15.03
N ILE A 249 -7.23 -6.98 15.55
CA ILE A 249 -6.06 -6.56 14.79
C ILE A 249 -4.82 -7.14 15.44
N LEU A 250 -4.03 -7.86 14.67
CA LEU A 250 -2.71 -8.32 15.05
C LEU A 250 -1.65 -7.47 14.34
N VAL A 251 -0.75 -6.87 15.11
CA VAL A 251 0.41 -6.12 14.61
C VAL A 251 1.66 -6.91 14.96
N ALA A 252 2.34 -7.42 13.95
CA ALA A 252 3.59 -8.17 14.13
C ALA A 252 4.77 -7.39 13.58
N GLY A 253 5.88 -7.41 14.28
CA GLY A 253 7.13 -6.75 13.85
C GLY A 253 8.17 -6.79 14.94
N VAL A 254 9.44 -6.78 14.54
CA VAL A 254 10.58 -6.74 15.46
C VAL A 254 10.60 -5.48 16.31
N SER A 255 11.52 -5.37 17.25
CA SER A 255 11.77 -4.13 17.99
C SER A 255 12.06 -2.99 17.00
N ASP A 256 11.66 -1.78 17.37
CA ASP A 256 11.83 -0.56 16.58
C ASP A 256 11.22 -0.56 15.17
N ALA A 257 10.39 -1.56 14.84
CA ALA A 257 9.63 -1.58 13.59
C ALA A 257 8.53 -0.50 13.53
N GLY A 258 8.23 0.16 14.65
CA GLY A 258 7.19 1.19 14.77
C GLY A 258 5.79 0.65 15.06
N LYS A 259 5.67 -0.49 15.74
CA LYS A 259 4.37 -1.08 16.14
C LYS A 259 3.49 -0.08 16.88
N SER A 260 4.08 0.69 17.81
CA SER A 260 3.38 1.72 18.59
C SER A 260 2.74 2.79 17.72
N SER A 261 3.30 3.12 16.53
CA SER A 261 2.70 4.10 15.61
C SER A 261 1.29 3.70 15.16
N VAL A 262 1.05 2.41 14.92
CA VAL A 262 -0.29 1.92 14.54
C VAL A 262 -1.29 2.13 15.68
N MET A 263 -0.87 1.78 16.88
CA MET A 263 -1.69 1.92 18.09
C MET A 263 -2.01 3.38 18.39
N TRP A 264 -0.99 4.25 18.39
CA TRP A 264 -1.16 5.68 18.67
C TRP A 264 -2.00 6.38 17.60
N ALA A 265 -1.85 6.01 16.33
CA ALA A 265 -2.69 6.53 15.25
C ALA A 265 -4.17 6.14 15.44
N VAL A 266 -4.45 4.93 15.92
CA VAL A 266 -5.81 4.50 16.27
C VAL A 266 -6.35 5.31 17.44
N LEU A 267 -5.59 5.42 18.54
CA LEU A 267 -6.02 6.15 19.74
C LEU A 267 -6.28 7.64 19.44
N ARG A 268 -5.40 8.26 18.63
CA ARG A 268 -5.58 9.66 18.20
C ARG A 268 -6.84 9.85 17.36
N ALA A 269 -7.12 8.94 16.44
CA ALA A 269 -8.34 9.00 15.64
C ALA A 269 -9.61 8.75 16.45
N LEU A 270 -9.52 7.99 17.55
CA LEU A 270 -10.63 7.73 18.47
C LEU A 270 -10.77 8.78 19.59
N ALA A 271 -9.83 9.71 19.71
CA ALA A 271 -9.76 10.66 20.79
C ALA A 271 -11.08 11.39 21.10
N PRO A 272 -11.85 11.87 20.09
CA PRO A 272 -13.15 12.50 20.35
C PRO A 272 -14.14 11.59 21.08
N TRP A 273 -14.16 10.32 20.74
CA TRP A 273 -15.06 9.34 21.33
C TRP A 273 -14.55 8.80 22.68
N ILE A 274 -13.24 8.72 22.87
CA ILE A 274 -12.64 8.40 24.19
C ILE A 274 -12.98 9.52 25.16
N ARG A 275 -12.83 10.79 24.74
CA ARG A 275 -13.12 11.98 25.53
C ARG A 275 -14.57 12.02 26.03
N CYS A 276 -15.55 11.64 25.20
CA CYS A 276 -16.97 11.61 25.59
C CYS A 276 -17.44 10.26 26.14
N GLY A 277 -16.54 9.32 26.41
CA GLY A 277 -16.89 8.03 27.00
C GLY A 277 -17.60 7.06 26.06
N LEU A 278 -17.68 7.36 24.76
CA LEU A 278 -18.26 6.45 23.75
C LEU A 278 -17.31 5.30 23.39
N VAL A 279 -16.02 5.45 23.68
CA VAL A 279 -15.00 4.41 23.57
C VAL A 279 -14.33 4.25 24.93
N GLN A 280 -14.29 3.03 25.42
CA GLN A 280 -13.54 2.64 26.61
C GLN A 280 -12.29 1.88 26.18
N VAL A 281 -11.12 2.36 26.61
CA VAL A 281 -9.83 1.76 26.29
C VAL A 281 -9.27 1.04 27.50
N PHE A 282 -8.88 -0.22 27.34
CA PHE A 282 -8.14 -1.01 28.31
C PHE A 282 -6.75 -1.30 27.74
N GLY A 283 -5.72 -1.23 28.58
CA GLY A 283 -4.32 -1.41 28.17
C GLY A 283 -3.59 -2.42 29.05
N ILE A 284 -2.74 -3.23 28.40
CA ILE A 284 -1.75 -4.07 29.08
C ILE A 284 -0.41 -3.79 28.43
N ASP A 285 0.53 -3.27 29.22
CA ASP A 285 1.90 -3.01 28.85
C ASP A 285 2.83 -3.81 29.76
N PRO A 286 3.19 -5.05 29.40
CA PRO A 286 3.97 -5.94 30.24
C PRO A 286 5.39 -5.46 30.49
N LYS A 287 5.84 -4.43 29.75
CA LYS A 287 7.18 -3.83 29.86
C LYS A 287 7.24 -2.65 30.85
N GLY A 288 6.40 -2.66 31.86
CA GLY A 288 6.43 -1.64 32.90
C GLY A 288 5.83 -0.29 32.51
N GLY A 289 5.01 -0.24 31.47
CA GLY A 289 4.36 1.00 31.03
C GLY A 289 5.24 1.89 30.15
N MET A 290 6.32 1.35 29.59
CA MET A 290 7.25 2.12 28.75
C MET A 290 6.59 2.67 27.48
N GLU A 291 5.65 1.93 26.91
CA GLU A 291 4.93 2.34 25.69
C GLU A 291 3.62 3.07 25.99
N LEU A 292 2.79 2.56 26.92
CA LEU A 292 1.44 3.07 27.18
C LEU A 292 1.37 4.07 28.33
N GLY A 293 2.33 4.05 29.25
CA GLY A 293 2.29 4.82 30.50
C GLY A 293 2.23 6.32 30.31
N ARG A 294 2.87 6.87 29.25
CA ARG A 294 2.87 8.30 28.98
C ARG A 294 1.46 8.89 28.77
N ALA A 295 0.57 8.13 28.17
CA ALA A 295 -0.80 8.55 27.93
C ALA A 295 -1.82 7.75 28.79
N GLN A 296 -1.48 7.47 30.03
CA GLN A 296 -2.30 6.67 30.97
C GLN A 296 -3.76 7.16 31.07
N ARG A 297 -3.99 8.47 30.92
CA ARG A 297 -5.33 9.08 31.03
C ARG A 297 -6.30 8.66 29.91
N LEU A 298 -5.81 8.05 28.83
CA LEU A 298 -6.67 7.51 27.77
C LEU A 298 -7.36 6.21 28.19
N PHE A 299 -6.80 5.50 29.18
CA PHE A 299 -7.22 4.17 29.54
C PHE A 299 -8.17 4.18 30.73
N GLN A 300 -9.28 3.47 30.61
CA GLN A 300 -10.17 3.14 31.74
C GLN A 300 -9.41 2.33 32.81
N LYS A 301 -8.56 1.42 32.36
CA LYS A 301 -7.60 0.69 33.18
C LYS A 301 -6.39 0.37 32.36
N LEU A 302 -5.20 0.71 32.85
CA LEU A 302 -3.91 0.36 32.31
C LEU A 302 -3.17 -0.50 33.32
N VAL A 303 -2.68 -1.67 32.91
CA VAL A 303 -1.86 -2.57 33.70
C VAL A 303 -0.46 -2.58 33.11
N CYS A 304 0.52 -2.26 33.93
CA CYS A 304 1.93 -2.14 33.51
C CYS A 304 2.76 -3.35 34.03
N SER A 305 2.20 -4.55 33.98
CA SER A 305 2.84 -5.80 34.38
C SER A 305 2.32 -6.97 33.57
N ASN A 306 3.04 -8.08 33.58
CA ASN A 306 2.57 -9.35 33.01
C ASN A 306 2.00 -10.31 34.10
N GLY A 307 1.88 -9.86 35.33
CA GLY A 307 1.43 -10.66 36.48
C GLY A 307 -0.07 -10.90 36.51
N ILE A 308 -0.54 -11.20 37.73
CA ILE A 308 -1.96 -11.53 37.99
C ILE A 308 -2.92 -10.42 37.53
N GLU A 309 -2.53 -9.14 37.68
CA GLU A 309 -3.36 -8.01 37.33
C GLU A 309 -3.66 -7.95 35.82
N ALA A 310 -2.68 -8.33 34.96
CA ALA A 310 -2.88 -8.41 33.51
C ALA A 310 -3.89 -9.52 33.15
N VAL A 311 -3.81 -10.67 33.85
CA VAL A 311 -4.74 -11.77 33.65
C VAL A 311 -6.14 -11.39 34.12
N GLU A 312 -6.26 -10.75 35.29
CA GLU A 312 -7.54 -10.25 35.81
C GLU A 312 -8.19 -9.21 34.87
N LEU A 313 -7.39 -8.36 34.25
CA LEU A 313 -7.91 -7.42 33.25
C LEU A 313 -8.45 -8.16 32.01
N LEU A 314 -7.75 -9.17 31.50
CA LEU A 314 -8.25 -10.02 30.41
C LEU A 314 -9.57 -10.72 30.80
N GLU A 315 -9.65 -11.29 31.97
CA GLU A 315 -10.86 -11.95 32.48
C GLU A 315 -12.02 -10.96 32.68
N HIS A 316 -11.72 -9.74 33.13
CA HIS A 316 -12.69 -8.66 33.21
C HIS A 316 -13.27 -8.32 31.82
N VAL A 317 -12.42 -8.11 30.82
CA VAL A 317 -12.87 -7.82 29.45
C VAL A 317 -13.63 -9.00 28.84
N ALA A 318 -13.23 -10.25 29.13
CA ALA A 318 -13.96 -11.45 28.71
C ALA A 318 -15.36 -11.52 29.35
N THR A 319 -15.47 -11.18 30.62
CA THR A 319 -16.75 -11.12 31.33
C THR A 319 -17.63 -9.99 30.77
N LEU A 320 -17.06 -8.79 30.58
CA LEU A 320 -17.73 -7.68 29.94
C LEU A 320 -18.25 -8.05 28.55
N THR A 321 -17.48 -8.78 27.77
CA THR A 321 -17.87 -9.26 26.44
C THR A 321 -19.14 -10.13 26.50
N ARG A 322 -19.20 -11.06 27.45
CA ARG A 322 -20.38 -11.93 27.67
C ARG A 322 -21.60 -11.16 28.12
N GLN A 323 -21.44 -10.26 29.11
CA GLN A 323 -22.53 -9.40 29.59
C GLN A 323 -23.14 -8.56 28.48
N ARG A 324 -22.29 -7.98 27.62
CA ARG A 324 -22.72 -7.16 26.48
C ARG A 324 -23.47 -7.99 25.43
N ALA A 325 -23.01 -9.20 25.15
CA ALA A 325 -23.73 -10.12 24.27
C ALA A 325 -25.15 -10.41 24.80
N GLU A 326 -25.30 -10.55 26.12
CA GLU A 326 -26.61 -10.75 26.75
C GLU A 326 -27.49 -9.50 26.66
N VAL A 327 -26.93 -8.31 26.86
CA VAL A 327 -27.66 -7.06 26.69
C VAL A 327 -28.16 -6.91 25.25
N LEU A 328 -27.30 -7.16 24.24
CA LEU A 328 -27.71 -7.12 22.83
C LEU A 328 -28.81 -8.13 22.52
N ARG A 329 -28.74 -9.34 23.09
CA ARG A 329 -29.78 -10.34 22.97
C ARG A 329 -31.12 -9.86 23.53
N LYS A 330 -31.11 -9.21 24.72
CA LYS A 330 -32.31 -8.60 25.32
C LYS A 330 -32.89 -7.47 24.48
N LEU A 331 -32.02 -6.69 23.81
CA LEU A 331 -32.41 -5.61 22.88
C LEU A 331 -32.86 -6.14 21.50
N GLY A 332 -32.81 -7.44 21.24
CA GLY A 332 -33.15 -8.02 19.95
C GLY A 332 -32.17 -7.66 18.82
N THR A 333 -30.97 -7.15 19.16
CA THR A 333 -29.95 -6.76 18.18
C THR A 333 -28.84 -7.79 18.09
N ARG A 334 -28.29 -8.01 16.87
CA ARG A 334 -27.23 -9.01 16.65
C ARG A 334 -25.82 -8.42 16.77
N LYS A 335 -25.71 -7.11 16.69
CA LYS A 335 -24.42 -6.40 16.67
C LYS A 335 -24.52 -5.11 17.47
N TRP A 336 -23.39 -4.76 18.02
CA TRP A 336 -23.20 -3.48 18.67
C TRP A 336 -23.37 -2.31 17.68
N SER A 337 -24.00 -1.28 18.16
CA SER A 337 -24.06 0.05 17.53
C SER A 337 -24.07 1.13 18.63
N PRO A 338 -23.76 2.39 18.34
CA PRO A 338 -23.86 3.47 19.31
C PRO A 338 -25.25 3.56 19.97
N ALA A 339 -26.30 3.20 19.23
CA ALA A 339 -27.68 3.17 19.74
C ALA A 339 -27.95 2.11 20.84
N SER A 340 -27.03 1.18 21.05
CA SER A 340 -27.14 0.17 22.10
C SER A 340 -26.95 0.75 23.51
N GLY A 341 -26.57 2.02 23.65
CA GLY A 341 -26.27 2.67 24.92
C GLY A 341 -25.01 2.18 25.61
N GLN A 342 -24.22 1.32 24.94
CA GLN A 342 -22.97 0.78 25.47
C GLN A 342 -21.79 1.41 24.74
N PRO A 343 -20.69 1.81 25.43
CA PRO A 343 -19.50 2.32 24.76
C PRO A 343 -18.82 1.21 23.93
N PHE A 344 -18.11 1.55 22.86
CA PHE A 344 -17.22 0.62 22.17
C PHE A 344 -16.03 0.28 23.07
N VAL A 345 -15.59 -0.97 23.11
CA VAL A 345 -14.46 -1.39 23.92
C VAL A 345 -13.24 -1.69 23.04
N LEU A 346 -12.12 -1.05 23.36
CA LEU A 346 -10.83 -1.29 22.76
C LEU A 346 -9.87 -1.85 23.80
N LEU A 347 -9.41 -3.08 23.61
CA LEU A 347 -8.35 -3.68 24.41
C LEU A 347 -7.04 -3.63 23.62
N ILE A 348 -6.02 -3.02 24.20
CA ILE A 348 -4.67 -2.93 23.63
C ILE A 348 -3.73 -3.77 24.48
N VAL A 349 -2.95 -4.65 23.81
CA VAL A 349 -1.91 -5.45 24.45
C VAL A 349 -0.61 -5.20 23.69
N ASP A 350 0.35 -4.53 24.36
CA ASP A 350 1.60 -4.10 23.75
C ASP A 350 2.52 -5.27 23.36
N GLU A 351 2.55 -6.34 24.18
CA GLU A 351 3.26 -7.57 23.80
C GLU A 351 2.44 -8.79 24.26
N LEU A 352 1.84 -9.45 23.27
CA LEU A 352 1.05 -10.66 23.53
C LEU A 352 1.91 -11.81 24.07
N ALA A 353 3.13 -11.97 23.53
CA ALA A 353 3.99 -13.09 23.89
C ALA A 353 4.32 -13.12 25.38
N ASP A 354 4.51 -11.96 26.01
CA ASP A 354 4.85 -11.86 27.42
C ASP A 354 3.74 -12.38 28.34
N ILE A 355 2.49 -12.39 27.85
CA ILE A 355 1.31 -12.80 28.62
C ILE A 355 0.93 -14.23 28.31
N ILE A 356 0.96 -14.62 27.01
CA ILE A 356 0.42 -15.91 26.55
C ILE A 356 1.47 -17.00 26.38
N ALA A 357 2.75 -16.67 26.24
CA ALA A 357 3.82 -17.61 25.96
C ALA A 357 4.95 -17.54 27.00
N TYR A 358 5.44 -16.35 27.30
CA TYR A 358 6.61 -16.16 28.17
C TYR A 358 6.26 -15.95 29.64
N GLN A 359 4.98 -15.95 30.00
CA GLN A 359 4.52 -15.92 31.38
C GLN A 359 5.07 -17.16 32.12
N PRO A 360 5.91 -16.97 33.16
CA PRO A 360 6.55 -18.09 33.87
C PRO A 360 5.54 -18.94 34.67
N ASP A 361 4.49 -18.34 35.22
CA ASP A 361 3.41 -19.04 35.91
C ASP A 361 2.47 -19.71 34.91
N ASN A 362 2.48 -21.03 34.89
CA ASN A 362 1.64 -21.85 34.03
C ASN A 362 0.15 -21.64 34.24
N ALA A 363 -0.28 -21.40 35.50
CA ALA A 363 -1.69 -21.19 35.84
C ALA A 363 -2.16 -19.83 35.27
N LEU A 364 -1.37 -18.77 35.45
CA LEU A 364 -1.65 -17.46 34.91
C LEU A 364 -1.64 -17.50 33.37
N ARG A 365 -0.64 -18.14 32.75
CA ARG A 365 -0.56 -18.32 31.32
C ARG A 365 -1.79 -19.00 30.73
N LYS A 366 -2.25 -20.09 31.35
CA LYS A 366 -3.46 -20.79 30.91
C LYS A 366 -4.72 -19.94 31.03
N ARG A 367 -4.87 -19.21 32.15
CA ARG A 367 -6.00 -18.29 32.37
C ARG A 367 -6.00 -17.16 31.32
N ALA A 368 -4.84 -16.55 31.08
CA ALA A 368 -4.69 -15.49 30.07
C ALA A 368 -5.08 -15.98 28.66
N ASN A 369 -4.61 -17.16 28.26
CA ASN A 369 -4.94 -17.74 26.95
C ASN A 369 -6.44 -18.00 26.81
N VAL A 370 -7.10 -18.58 27.85
CA VAL A 370 -8.54 -18.84 27.85
C VAL A 370 -9.34 -17.52 27.75
N ALA A 371 -8.97 -16.51 28.53
CA ALA A 371 -9.64 -15.22 28.54
C ALA A 371 -9.49 -14.51 27.17
N LEU A 372 -8.27 -14.45 26.64
CA LEU A 372 -7.99 -13.80 25.36
C LEU A 372 -8.67 -14.50 24.18
N GLN A 373 -8.64 -15.84 24.10
CA GLN A 373 -9.36 -16.61 23.08
C GLN A 373 -10.88 -16.41 23.17
N SER A 374 -11.43 -16.32 24.39
CA SER A 374 -12.85 -16.01 24.60
C SER A 374 -13.22 -14.63 24.03
N ILE A 375 -12.40 -13.59 24.31
CA ILE A 375 -12.60 -12.25 23.76
C ILE A 375 -12.51 -12.26 22.23
N LEU A 376 -11.47 -12.89 21.68
CA LEU A 376 -11.24 -12.92 20.24
C LEU A 376 -12.32 -13.68 19.45
N SER A 377 -12.87 -14.74 20.05
CA SER A 377 -13.92 -15.55 19.39
C SER A 377 -15.31 -14.89 19.49
N GLN A 378 -15.62 -14.19 20.59
CA GLN A 378 -16.97 -13.70 20.88
C GLN A 378 -17.09 -12.16 20.82
N GLY A 379 -16.00 -11.40 20.94
CA GLY A 379 -16.01 -9.96 21.16
C GLY A 379 -16.47 -9.10 19.96
N ARG A 380 -16.38 -9.61 18.74
CA ARG A 380 -16.68 -8.83 17.54
C ARG A 380 -18.11 -8.29 17.50
N ALA A 381 -19.08 -9.13 17.75
CA ALA A 381 -20.49 -8.74 17.72
C ALA A 381 -20.87 -7.79 18.87
N PRO A 382 -20.40 -7.99 20.13
CA PRO A 382 -20.66 -7.08 21.24
C PRO A 382 -19.90 -5.74 21.21
N GLY A 383 -19.14 -5.45 20.15
CA GLY A 383 -18.41 -4.19 20.04
C GLY A 383 -17.14 -4.14 20.89
N VAL A 384 -16.41 -5.25 20.95
CA VAL A 384 -15.09 -5.35 21.57
C VAL A 384 -14.06 -5.61 20.49
N CYS A 385 -13.07 -4.73 20.38
CA CYS A 385 -11.93 -4.85 19.49
C CYS A 385 -10.66 -5.09 20.30
N VAL A 386 -9.82 -6.03 19.86
CA VAL A 386 -8.48 -6.25 20.40
C VAL A 386 -7.45 -5.80 19.39
N ILE A 387 -6.50 -4.98 19.81
CA ILE A 387 -5.26 -4.70 19.10
C ILE A 387 -4.15 -5.38 19.90
N GLY A 388 -3.63 -6.48 19.36
CA GLY A 388 -2.51 -7.18 19.96
C GLY A 388 -1.25 -6.97 19.16
N GLN A 389 -0.17 -6.60 19.84
CA GLN A 389 1.14 -6.50 19.22
C GLN A 389 1.98 -7.73 19.57
N ILE A 390 2.85 -8.14 18.67
CA ILE A 390 3.73 -9.30 18.86
C ILE A 390 5.06 -9.09 18.10
N GLN A 391 6.16 -9.43 18.75
CA GLN A 391 7.48 -9.39 18.12
C GLN A 391 7.77 -10.67 17.36
N ASP A 392 7.51 -11.82 17.95
CA ASP A 392 7.72 -13.13 17.33
C ASP A 392 6.37 -13.78 16.94
N PRO A 393 6.03 -13.80 15.64
CA PRO A 393 4.76 -14.33 15.17
C PRO A 393 4.74 -15.86 14.97
N ARG A 394 5.72 -16.59 15.48
CA ARG A 394 5.80 -18.05 15.28
C ARG A 394 4.59 -18.77 15.92
N LYS A 395 4.24 -19.92 15.35
CA LYS A 395 3.07 -20.69 15.80
C LYS A 395 3.17 -21.15 17.26
N GLN A 396 4.38 -21.40 17.72
CA GLN A 396 4.64 -21.79 19.11
C GLN A 396 4.30 -20.68 20.10
N ILE A 397 4.32 -19.41 19.66
CA ILE A 397 4.03 -18.25 20.49
C ILE A 397 2.54 -17.93 20.44
N ILE A 398 1.94 -17.91 19.22
CA ILE A 398 0.52 -17.59 19.03
C ILE A 398 -0.13 -18.56 18.03
N ASP A 399 -0.82 -19.57 18.52
CA ASP A 399 -1.52 -20.58 17.72
C ASP A 399 -2.88 -20.08 17.20
N PHE A 400 -3.52 -19.16 17.94
CA PHE A 400 -4.84 -18.58 17.61
C PHE A 400 -4.79 -17.28 16.80
N ARG A 401 -3.66 -16.98 16.10
CA ARG A 401 -3.56 -15.81 15.20
C ARG A 401 -4.63 -15.76 14.09
N HIS A 402 -5.29 -16.88 13.81
CA HIS A 402 -6.42 -16.97 12.89
C HIS A 402 -7.67 -16.21 13.39
N LEU A 403 -7.78 -15.95 14.70
CA LEU A 403 -8.86 -15.17 15.30
C LEU A 403 -8.71 -13.66 15.06
N PHE A 404 -7.56 -13.21 14.53
CA PHE A 404 -7.35 -11.83 14.11
C PHE A 404 -7.59 -11.67 12.60
N PRO A 405 -8.76 -11.13 12.18
CA PRO A 405 -9.09 -10.96 10.75
C PRO A 405 -8.18 -9.96 10.04
N ILE A 406 -7.73 -8.92 10.75
CA ILE A 406 -6.80 -7.93 10.22
C ILE A 406 -5.41 -8.21 10.77
N LYS A 407 -4.45 -8.29 9.86
CA LYS A 407 -3.06 -8.57 10.18
C LYS A 407 -2.16 -7.55 9.53
N ILE A 408 -1.27 -7.00 10.32
CA ILE A 408 -0.31 -5.96 9.94
C ILE A 408 1.07 -6.53 10.19
N ALA A 409 1.88 -6.67 9.14
CA ALA A 409 3.27 -7.10 9.22
C ALA A 409 4.16 -5.87 9.01
N MET A 410 4.78 -5.40 10.05
CA MET A 410 5.82 -4.38 10.02
C MET A 410 7.16 -5.05 9.67
N ARG A 411 8.30 -4.40 9.89
CA ARG A 411 9.59 -5.03 9.66
C ARG A 411 9.70 -6.36 10.43
N LEU A 412 10.07 -7.42 9.73
CA LEU A 412 10.29 -8.78 10.24
C LEU A 412 11.69 -9.23 9.83
N ASP A 413 12.30 -10.12 10.60
CA ASP A 413 13.65 -10.59 10.33
C ASP A 413 13.71 -11.65 9.22
N GLU A 414 12.74 -12.56 9.21
CA GLU A 414 12.75 -13.73 8.34
C GLU A 414 11.63 -13.67 7.29
N PRO A 415 11.91 -14.06 6.03
CA PRO A 415 10.88 -14.13 4.99
C PRO A 415 9.68 -15.00 5.36
N GLU A 416 9.91 -16.11 6.07
CA GLU A 416 8.88 -17.06 6.50
C GLU A 416 7.88 -16.43 7.47
N GLN A 417 8.32 -15.52 8.33
CA GLN A 417 7.47 -14.80 9.27
C GLN A 417 6.40 -13.96 8.54
N VAL A 418 6.69 -13.47 7.34
CA VAL A 418 5.72 -12.72 6.53
C VAL A 418 4.51 -13.59 6.18
N ASP A 419 4.74 -14.82 5.74
CA ASP A 419 3.67 -15.78 5.45
C ASP A 419 2.98 -16.25 6.74
N MET A 420 3.71 -16.37 7.87
CA MET A 420 3.13 -16.70 9.18
C MET A 420 2.13 -15.64 9.65
N VAL A 421 2.43 -14.36 9.45
CA VAL A 421 1.54 -13.26 9.84
C VAL A 421 0.41 -13.08 8.84
N LEU A 422 0.75 -12.81 7.57
CA LEU A 422 -0.22 -12.39 6.56
C LEU A 422 -0.94 -13.56 5.88
N GLY A 423 -0.44 -14.79 6.06
CA GLY A 423 -0.97 -16.01 5.48
C GLY A 423 -0.17 -16.51 4.27
N GLU A 424 -0.26 -17.79 4.01
CA GLU A 424 0.53 -18.46 2.99
C GLU A 424 0.43 -17.82 1.60
N GLY A 425 1.57 -17.75 0.93
CA GLY A 425 1.69 -17.24 -0.43
C GLY A 425 1.53 -15.73 -0.58
N VAL A 426 1.51 -14.96 0.51
CA VAL A 426 1.41 -13.48 0.44
C VAL A 426 2.72 -12.87 -0.05
N ARG A 427 3.87 -13.49 0.25
CA ARG A 427 5.18 -13.09 -0.32
C ARG A 427 5.17 -13.16 -1.84
N LYS A 428 4.63 -14.24 -2.40
CA LYS A 428 4.49 -14.40 -3.87
C LYS A 428 3.59 -13.35 -4.51
N ARG A 429 2.78 -12.66 -3.70
CA ARG A 429 1.94 -11.52 -4.11
C ARG A 429 2.57 -10.16 -3.81
N GLY A 430 3.86 -10.16 -3.43
CA GLY A 430 4.67 -8.96 -3.29
C GLY A 430 4.75 -8.37 -1.89
N ALA A 431 4.31 -9.08 -0.83
CA ALA A 431 4.56 -8.64 0.55
C ALA A 431 5.99 -9.00 0.96
N THR A 432 6.82 -8.00 1.16
CA THR A 432 8.24 -8.14 1.52
C THR A 432 8.51 -7.42 2.84
N ALA A 433 7.82 -7.83 3.93
CA ALA A 433 7.97 -7.18 5.23
C ALA A 433 9.39 -7.36 5.83
N HIS A 434 10.10 -8.41 5.45
CA HIS A 434 11.50 -8.65 5.82
C HIS A 434 12.50 -7.73 5.10
N GLU A 435 12.08 -7.02 4.05
CA GLU A 435 12.90 -6.03 3.32
C GLU A 435 12.61 -4.58 3.73
N ILE A 436 11.75 -4.35 4.72
CA ILE A 436 11.49 -3.01 5.24
C ILE A 436 12.76 -2.52 5.95
N SER A 437 13.26 -1.34 5.52
CA SER A 437 14.45 -0.73 6.10
C SER A 437 14.24 -0.37 7.57
N GLU A 438 15.31 -0.45 8.36
CA GLU A 438 15.34 0.03 9.75
C GLU A 438 15.07 1.54 9.85
N ASP A 439 15.47 2.29 8.83
CA ASP A 439 15.26 3.75 8.76
C ASP A 439 13.81 4.15 8.50
N THR A 440 12.91 3.18 8.28
CA THR A 440 11.50 3.46 7.95
C THR A 440 10.52 2.83 8.94
N PRO A 441 10.63 3.14 10.26
CA PRO A 441 9.67 2.65 11.24
C PRO A 441 8.25 3.12 10.89
N GLY A 442 7.26 2.30 11.20
CA GLY A 442 5.85 2.59 10.88
C GLY A 442 5.41 2.12 9.50
N VAL A 443 6.32 1.69 8.62
CA VAL A 443 5.98 1.03 7.35
C VAL A 443 5.54 -0.40 7.61
N ALA A 444 4.49 -0.84 6.91
CA ALA A 444 3.92 -2.16 7.07
C ALA A 444 3.32 -2.71 5.78
N TRP A 445 3.13 -4.01 5.77
CA TRP A 445 2.25 -4.72 4.83
C TRP A 445 0.98 -5.14 5.56
N VAL A 446 -0.16 -4.85 4.95
CA VAL A 446 -1.48 -5.13 5.54
C VAL A 446 -2.26 -6.05 4.64
N LYS A 447 -2.79 -7.12 5.23
CA LYS A 447 -3.80 -7.94 4.57
C LYS A 447 -5.15 -7.66 5.19
N LEU A 448 -6.01 -7.02 4.42
CA LEU A 448 -7.39 -6.79 4.79
C LEU A 448 -8.24 -8.03 4.50
N ASP A 449 -9.22 -8.28 5.36
CA ASP A 449 -10.18 -9.37 5.17
C ASP A 449 -10.92 -9.23 3.82
N GLY A 450 -11.03 -10.35 3.08
CA GLY A 450 -11.64 -10.38 1.76
C GLY A 450 -10.77 -9.89 0.60
N ARG A 451 -9.56 -9.36 0.85
CA ARG A 451 -8.61 -9.01 -0.20
C ARG A 451 -7.53 -10.07 -0.35
N ARG A 452 -7.18 -10.35 -1.62
CA ARG A 452 -6.08 -11.29 -1.92
C ARG A 452 -4.71 -10.64 -1.83
N ASP A 453 -4.59 -9.42 -2.34
CA ASP A 453 -3.32 -8.71 -2.43
C ASP A 453 -3.09 -7.86 -1.19
N PRO A 454 -1.87 -7.87 -0.63
CA PRO A 454 -1.50 -7.02 0.47
C PRO A 454 -1.29 -5.58 -0.01
N ASP A 455 -1.62 -4.61 0.84
CA ASP A 455 -1.32 -3.20 0.63
C ASP A 455 -0.09 -2.80 1.46
N ARG A 456 0.83 -2.03 0.88
CA ARG A 456 1.95 -1.43 1.60
C ARG A 456 1.54 -0.05 2.10
N VAL A 457 1.77 0.20 3.38
CA VAL A 457 1.23 1.36 4.12
C VAL A 457 2.29 1.93 5.06
N ARG A 458 2.07 3.15 5.53
CA ARG A 458 2.78 3.73 6.68
C ARG A 458 1.78 4.34 7.63
N ALA A 459 1.94 4.07 8.94
CA ALA A 459 1.16 4.67 10.01
C ALA A 459 1.59 6.12 10.25
N PHE A 460 0.70 6.94 10.79
CA PHE A 460 1.08 8.24 11.32
C PHE A 460 2.04 8.06 12.49
N HIS A 461 3.08 8.88 12.50
CA HIS A 461 4.04 8.93 13.60
C HIS A 461 3.56 9.95 14.63
N SER A 462 3.51 9.55 15.88
CA SER A 462 3.22 10.45 17.01
C SER A 462 4.50 10.67 17.81
N THR A 463 4.85 11.92 18.00
CA THR A 463 5.95 12.33 18.87
C THR A 463 5.49 12.33 20.33
N ASP A 464 6.42 12.44 21.25
CA ASP A 464 6.11 12.59 22.68
C ASP A 464 5.18 13.77 22.96
N ALA A 465 5.40 14.90 22.28
CA ALA A 465 4.52 16.06 22.38
C ALA A 465 3.10 15.78 21.89
N ASP A 466 2.95 14.99 20.81
CA ASP A 466 1.64 14.56 20.31
C ASP A 466 0.91 13.66 21.32
N LEU A 467 1.64 12.83 22.09
CA LEU A 467 1.07 11.98 23.13
C LEU A 467 0.63 12.78 24.35
N ASP A 468 1.39 13.78 24.74
CA ASP A 468 1.03 14.72 25.81
C ASP A 468 -0.22 15.55 25.44
N GLU A 469 -0.27 16.05 24.20
CA GLU A 469 -1.44 16.72 23.63
C GLU A 469 -2.69 15.82 23.66
N LEU A 470 -2.56 14.58 23.19
CA LEU A 470 -3.62 13.58 23.17
C LEU A 470 -4.13 13.25 24.58
N SER A 471 -3.21 13.07 25.52
CA SER A 471 -3.52 12.81 26.92
C SER A 471 -4.28 13.97 27.56
N ALA A 472 -3.83 15.21 27.35
CA ALA A 472 -4.47 16.41 27.83
C ALA A 472 -5.87 16.60 27.21
N TYR A 473 -6.00 16.39 25.90
CA TYR A 473 -7.26 16.48 25.17
C TYR A 473 -8.32 15.54 25.74
N VAL A 474 -7.98 14.28 26.00
CA VAL A 474 -8.92 13.31 26.58
C VAL A 474 -9.25 13.64 28.02
N ALA A 475 -8.25 14.00 28.84
CA ALA A 475 -8.45 14.35 30.25
C ALA A 475 -9.42 15.52 30.46
N ALA A 476 -9.41 16.50 29.55
CA ALA A 476 -10.32 17.63 29.61
C ALA A 476 -11.81 17.27 29.43
N GLY A 477 -12.11 16.04 28.95
CA GLY A 477 -13.47 15.53 28.80
C GLY A 477 -14.00 14.70 29.98
N HIS A 478 -13.10 14.16 30.80
CA HIS A 478 -13.51 13.29 31.92
C HIS A 478 -14.34 14.01 33.01
N ASN A 479 -14.37 15.32 33.00
CA ASN A 479 -15.18 16.13 33.88
C ASN A 479 -16.60 16.44 33.34
N GLN A 480 -16.94 15.96 32.13
CA GLN A 480 -18.25 16.17 31.53
C GLN A 480 -19.01 14.83 31.50
N ALA A 481 -20.25 14.82 32.06
CA ALA A 481 -21.13 13.67 31.93
C ALA A 481 -21.29 13.27 30.45
N PRO A 482 -21.35 11.99 30.10
CA PRO A 482 -21.43 11.55 28.71
C PRO A 482 -22.70 12.12 28.06
N THR A 483 -22.52 13.13 27.24
CA THR A 483 -23.59 13.64 26.36
C THR A 483 -23.65 12.71 25.15
N LEU A 484 -24.66 11.87 25.08
CA LEU A 484 -24.97 11.01 23.92
C LEU A 484 -25.33 11.91 22.73
N LEU A 485 -24.34 12.34 21.96
CA LEU A 485 -24.54 12.93 20.66
C LEU A 485 -24.78 11.78 19.66
N LEU A 486 -26.04 11.41 19.48
CA LEU A 486 -26.45 10.55 18.37
C LEU A 486 -26.15 11.30 17.05
N PRO A 487 -25.52 10.67 16.06
CA PRO A 487 -25.39 11.28 14.75
C PRO A 487 -26.78 11.56 14.20
N THR A 488 -27.10 12.83 14.01
CA THR A 488 -28.31 13.25 13.29
C THR A 488 -28.18 12.75 11.85
N GLY A 489 -28.92 11.70 11.53
CA GLY A 489 -29.03 11.16 10.19
C GLY A 489 -29.60 12.23 9.25
N LYS A 490 -28.74 12.84 8.44
CA LYS A 490 -29.10 13.49 7.18
C LYS A 490 -28.10 13.04 6.13
N GLY A 491 -28.59 12.29 5.16
CA GLY A 491 -27.81 11.97 3.97
C GLY A 491 -28.06 10.56 3.45
N ALA A 492 -29.34 10.20 3.23
CA ALA A 492 -29.71 9.19 2.24
C ALA A 492 -30.68 9.88 1.28
N ALA A 493 -30.20 10.27 0.14
CA ALA A 493 -30.91 10.44 -1.11
C ALA A 493 -29.91 10.23 -2.25
#